data_44cee6695493a7af6827f8d7333ba5c9
#
_entry.id   44cee6695493a7af6827f8d7333ba5c9
#
_cell.length_a   1.000
_cell.length_b   1.000
_cell.length_c   1.000
_cell.angle_alpha   90.00
_cell.angle_beta   90.00
_cell.angle_gamma   90.00
#
_symmetry.space_group_name_H-M   'P 1'
#
loop_
_entity.id
_entity.type
_entity.pdbx_description
1 polymer ?
#
loop_
_entity_poly.entity_id
_entity_poly.type
_entity_poly.pdbx_seq_one_letter_code
_entity_poly.pdbx_strand_id
1 'polypeptide(L)'
;DAVDKLKEYDEKALLKKLPDVSKPQLANLKTHLYKQIMASLRLLKSADSIDLQLNEQFDYAHILYKKGLFMQSLRILERAKELAKTNQKFNVLPQLIALEKRIEGLHITRNIQYRADALSAEANEVSLHIDTVARLSNLALKLYSWFVQHGHARNKEDEKDIKSFMKENLPVNVWEQTGFYERLYLYQSYTW
;
A
#
# COMPACT_ATOMS: atom_id res chain seq x y z
N ASP A 1 -23.13 24.68 13.91
CA ASP A 1 -24.02 25.25 14.90
C ASP A 1 -24.89 24.24 15.66
N ALA A 2 -25.65 23.31 14.99
CA ALA A 2 -26.44 22.30 15.70
C ALA A 2 -25.57 21.19 16.29
N VAL A 3 -24.48 20.84 15.63
CA VAL A 3 -23.50 19.80 16.04
C VAL A 3 -22.54 20.34 17.09
N ASP A 4 -22.05 21.57 16.94
CA ASP A 4 -21.07 22.20 17.85
C ASP A 4 -21.56 22.31 19.30
N LYS A 5 -22.89 22.32 19.51
CA LYS A 5 -23.50 22.41 20.81
C LYS A 5 -23.72 21.06 21.51
N LEU A 6 -23.35 19.96 20.87
CA LEU A 6 -23.43 18.61 21.42
C LEU A 6 -22.09 18.19 22.01
N LYS A 7 -22.07 17.80 23.29
CA LYS A 7 -20.88 17.24 23.94
C LYS A 7 -20.55 15.84 23.42
N GLU A 8 -21.60 15.09 23.07
CA GLU A 8 -21.52 13.76 22.49
C GLU A 8 -22.50 13.63 21.34
N TYR A 9 -22.27 12.70 20.40
CA TYR A 9 -23.16 12.47 19.27
C TYR A 9 -24.47 11.85 19.75
N ASP A 10 -25.58 12.56 19.56
CA ASP A 10 -26.95 12.09 19.81
C ASP A 10 -27.83 12.38 18.60
N GLU A 11 -28.20 11.29 17.90
CA GLU A 11 -29.05 11.34 16.69
C GLU A 11 -30.46 11.90 16.99
N LYS A 12 -31.03 11.55 18.15
CA LYS A 12 -32.37 12.03 18.54
C LYS A 12 -32.34 13.53 18.85
N ALA A 13 -31.30 14.00 19.50
CA ALA A 13 -31.10 15.43 19.78
C ALA A 13 -30.86 16.23 18.50
N LEU A 14 -30.15 15.68 17.52
CA LEU A 14 -29.94 16.28 16.21
C LEU A 14 -31.27 16.40 15.43
N LEU A 15 -32.06 15.34 15.35
CA LEU A 15 -33.36 15.36 14.66
C LEU A 15 -34.33 16.36 15.27
N LYS A 16 -34.31 16.55 16.61
CA LYS A 16 -35.11 17.60 17.27
C LYS A 16 -34.68 19.02 16.88
N LYS A 17 -33.39 19.23 16.60
CA LYS A 17 -32.83 20.53 16.17
C LYS A 17 -33.01 20.77 14.65
N LEU A 18 -33.30 19.76 13.89
CA LEU A 18 -33.47 19.79 12.42
C LEU A 18 -34.85 19.24 12.05
N PRO A 19 -35.94 19.98 12.34
CA PRO A 19 -37.31 19.48 12.16
C PRO A 19 -37.65 19.14 10.71
N ASP A 20 -36.97 19.76 9.75
CA ASP A 20 -37.21 19.54 8.31
C ASP A 20 -36.46 18.30 7.76
N VAL A 21 -35.69 17.61 8.61
CA VAL A 21 -34.86 16.46 8.20
C VAL A 21 -35.42 15.18 8.80
N SER A 22 -35.89 14.28 7.93
CA SER A 22 -36.28 12.94 8.36
C SER A 22 -35.08 12.04 8.68
N LYS A 23 -35.32 10.96 9.42
CA LYS A 23 -34.25 10.00 9.78
C LYS A 23 -33.49 9.42 8.57
N PRO A 24 -34.14 9.01 7.47
CA PRO A 24 -33.45 8.60 6.25
C PRO A 24 -32.62 9.73 5.59
N GLN A 25 -33.15 10.96 5.60
CA GLN A 25 -32.43 12.12 5.08
C GLN A 25 -31.19 12.44 5.94
N LEU A 26 -31.28 12.31 7.26
CA LEU A 26 -30.12 12.49 8.14
C LEU A 26 -29.01 11.46 7.85
N ALA A 27 -29.36 10.21 7.57
CA ALA A 27 -28.41 9.17 7.19
C ALA A 27 -27.68 9.54 5.88
N ASN A 28 -28.41 10.02 4.88
CA ASN A 28 -27.85 10.48 3.61
C ASN A 28 -26.95 11.71 3.80
N LEU A 29 -27.37 12.67 4.61
CA LEU A 29 -26.58 13.87 4.94
C LEU A 29 -25.26 13.49 5.64
N LYS A 30 -25.29 12.56 6.59
CA LYS A 30 -24.05 12.05 7.25
C LYS A 30 -23.11 11.42 6.23
N THR A 31 -23.62 10.59 5.34
CA THR A 31 -22.83 9.95 4.28
C THR A 31 -22.22 11.00 3.34
N HIS A 32 -23.01 11.98 2.94
CA HIS A 32 -22.52 13.07 2.07
C HIS A 32 -21.45 13.90 2.78
N LEU A 33 -21.71 14.33 4.01
CA LEU A 33 -20.76 15.10 4.83
C LEU A 33 -19.44 14.32 5.02
N TYR A 34 -19.51 13.03 5.37
CA TYR A 34 -18.34 12.17 5.48
C TYR A 34 -17.51 12.17 4.19
N LYS A 35 -18.15 11.99 3.03
CA LYS A 35 -17.46 12.03 1.72
C LYS A 35 -16.79 13.39 1.48
N GLN A 36 -17.47 14.49 1.80
CA GLN A 36 -16.90 15.84 1.65
C GLN A 36 -15.69 16.07 2.58
N ILE A 37 -15.79 15.65 3.83
CA ILE A 37 -14.67 15.73 4.79
C ILE A 37 -13.49 14.90 4.29
N MET A 38 -13.71 13.66 3.86
CA MET A 38 -12.63 12.81 3.35
C MET A 38 -11.97 13.39 2.09
N ALA A 39 -12.76 13.96 1.18
CA ALA A 39 -12.23 14.64 0.00
C ALA A 39 -11.39 15.87 0.39
N SER A 40 -11.86 16.68 1.32
CA SER A 40 -11.12 17.85 1.82
C SER A 40 -9.82 17.45 2.53
N LEU A 41 -9.86 16.41 3.38
CA LEU A 41 -8.67 15.88 4.07
C LEU A 41 -7.66 15.32 3.07
N ARG A 42 -8.11 14.65 2.01
CA ARG A 42 -7.23 14.17 0.94
C ARG A 42 -6.49 15.33 0.28
N LEU A 43 -7.19 16.41 -0.06
CA LEU A 43 -6.59 17.61 -0.67
C LEU A 43 -5.58 18.29 0.25
N LEU A 44 -5.88 18.39 1.54
CA LEU A 44 -4.98 19.00 2.53
C LEU A 44 -3.70 18.20 2.77
N LYS A 45 -3.77 16.87 2.67
CA LYS A 45 -2.66 15.97 3.02
C LYS A 45 -1.90 15.41 1.82
N SER A 46 -2.34 15.67 0.58
CA SER A 46 -1.69 15.12 -0.61
C SER A 46 -0.22 15.57 -0.75
N ALA A 47 0.11 16.80 -0.35
CA ALA A 47 1.47 17.31 -0.44
C ALA A 47 2.43 16.66 0.58
N ASP A 48 1.93 16.23 1.74
CA ASP A 48 2.74 15.75 2.85
C ASP A 48 2.96 14.23 2.84
N SER A 49 2.18 13.48 2.03
CA SER A 49 2.20 12.02 2.01
C SER A 49 2.61 11.48 0.66
N ILE A 50 3.76 10.80 0.61
CA ILE A 50 4.24 10.09 -0.59
C ILE A 50 3.21 9.09 -1.11
N ASP A 51 2.52 8.37 -0.23
CA ASP A 51 1.50 7.40 -0.63
C ASP A 51 0.31 8.07 -1.33
N LEU A 52 -0.12 9.25 -0.85
CA LEU A 52 -1.17 10.03 -1.50
C LEU A 52 -0.71 10.61 -2.83
N GLN A 53 0.53 11.11 -2.90
CA GLN A 53 1.11 11.59 -4.16
C GLN A 53 1.20 10.49 -5.21
N LEU A 54 1.66 9.28 -4.84
CA LEU A 54 1.74 8.15 -5.75
C LEU A 54 0.37 7.72 -6.27
N ASN A 55 -0.64 7.67 -5.40
CA ASN A 55 -2.01 7.35 -5.80
C ASN A 55 -2.57 8.43 -6.75
N GLU A 56 -2.31 9.70 -6.49
CA GLU A 56 -2.73 10.81 -7.34
C GLU A 56 -2.08 10.73 -8.73
N GLN A 57 -0.76 10.46 -8.80
CA GLN A 57 -0.05 10.27 -10.07
C GLN A 57 -0.62 9.08 -10.86
N PHE A 58 -0.94 7.99 -10.18
CA PHE A 58 -1.57 6.84 -10.81
C PHE A 58 -2.97 7.16 -11.36
N ASP A 59 -3.79 7.89 -10.61
CA ASP A 59 -5.10 8.37 -11.06
C ASP A 59 -4.96 9.25 -12.32
N TYR A 60 -4.00 10.18 -12.32
CA TYR A 60 -3.73 11.02 -13.50
C TYR A 60 -3.29 10.21 -14.71
N ALA A 61 -2.41 9.23 -14.52
CA ALA A 61 -1.99 8.33 -15.60
C ALA A 61 -3.18 7.58 -16.19
N HIS A 62 -4.09 7.07 -15.33
CA HIS A 62 -5.31 6.41 -15.78
C HIS A 62 -6.28 7.34 -16.54
N ILE A 63 -6.45 8.57 -16.09
CA ILE A 63 -7.29 9.57 -16.77
C ILE A 63 -6.73 9.85 -18.17
N LEU A 64 -5.41 10.08 -18.28
CA LEU A 64 -4.75 10.32 -19.55
C LEU A 64 -4.85 9.12 -20.50
N TYR A 65 -4.64 7.92 -19.98
CA TYR A 65 -4.84 6.67 -20.73
C TYR A 65 -6.25 6.60 -21.33
N LYS A 66 -7.30 6.82 -20.52
CA LYS A 66 -8.70 6.82 -20.99
C LYS A 66 -9.00 7.90 -22.04
N LYS A 67 -8.22 8.98 -22.04
CA LYS A 67 -8.33 10.06 -23.04
C LYS A 67 -7.50 9.81 -24.30
N GLY A 68 -6.79 8.67 -24.41
CA GLY A 68 -5.92 8.37 -25.53
C GLY A 68 -4.57 9.13 -25.51
N LEU A 69 -4.25 9.81 -24.42
CA LEU A 69 -3.01 10.57 -24.26
C LEU A 69 -1.90 9.65 -23.71
N PHE A 70 -1.56 8.62 -24.48
CA PHE A 70 -0.68 7.52 -24.05
C PHE A 70 0.72 7.99 -23.65
N MET A 71 1.34 8.87 -24.43
CA MET A 71 2.69 9.36 -24.15
C MET A 71 2.75 10.20 -22.87
N GLN A 72 1.71 10.97 -22.59
CA GLN A 72 1.60 11.75 -21.36
C GLN A 72 1.38 10.82 -20.15
N SER A 73 0.55 9.79 -20.32
CA SER A 73 0.34 8.75 -19.31
C SER A 73 1.66 8.06 -18.95
N LEU A 74 2.44 7.62 -19.95
CA LEU A 74 3.75 6.99 -19.76
C LEU A 74 4.72 7.89 -18.98
N ARG A 75 4.78 9.18 -19.30
CA ARG A 75 5.64 10.16 -18.58
C ARG A 75 5.27 10.26 -17.09
N ILE A 76 3.98 10.23 -16.78
CA ILE A 76 3.53 10.25 -15.37
C ILE A 76 3.90 8.94 -14.68
N LEU A 77 3.67 7.79 -15.33
CA LEU A 77 4.03 6.49 -14.78
C LEU A 77 5.53 6.38 -14.48
N GLU A 78 6.39 6.85 -15.39
CA GLU A 78 7.84 6.85 -15.19
C GLU A 78 8.24 7.66 -13.94
N ARG A 79 7.73 8.90 -13.80
CA ARG A 79 7.97 9.73 -12.61
C ARG A 79 7.43 9.09 -11.33
N ALA A 80 6.25 8.49 -11.40
CA ALA A 80 5.66 7.79 -10.25
C ALA A 80 6.49 6.58 -9.84
N LYS A 81 7.03 5.80 -10.80
CA LYS A 81 7.94 4.69 -10.51
C LYS A 81 9.24 5.16 -9.85
N GLU A 82 9.84 6.23 -10.35
CA GLU A 82 11.05 6.82 -9.73
C GLU A 82 10.76 7.29 -8.30
N LEU A 83 9.65 7.99 -8.09
CA LEU A 83 9.23 8.44 -6.76
C LEU A 83 9.00 7.26 -5.81
N ALA A 84 8.35 6.20 -6.29
CA ALA A 84 8.11 4.99 -5.51
C ALA A 84 9.42 4.29 -5.12
N LYS A 85 10.35 4.11 -6.06
CA LYS A 85 11.67 3.49 -5.80
C LYS A 85 12.49 4.30 -4.81
N THR A 86 12.58 5.61 -5.00
CA THR A 86 13.34 6.52 -4.11
C THR A 86 12.82 6.48 -2.68
N ASN A 87 11.51 6.33 -2.50
CA ASN A 87 10.86 6.30 -1.18
C ASN A 87 10.58 4.88 -0.67
N GLN A 88 11.16 3.85 -1.28
CA GLN A 88 10.99 2.44 -0.88
C GLN A 88 9.52 1.95 -0.89
N LYS A 89 8.68 2.54 -1.74
CA LYS A 89 7.24 2.20 -1.88
C LYS A 89 7.01 1.13 -2.95
N PHE A 90 7.69 0.00 -2.84
CA PHE A 90 7.67 -1.05 -3.86
C PHE A 90 6.30 -1.69 -4.07
N ASN A 91 5.43 -1.66 -3.08
CA ASN A 91 4.07 -2.17 -3.15
C ASN A 91 3.16 -1.46 -4.18
N VAL A 92 3.53 -0.25 -4.61
CA VAL A 92 2.79 0.51 -5.63
C VAL A 92 3.26 0.18 -7.06
N LEU A 93 4.52 -0.27 -7.22
CA LEU A 93 5.13 -0.51 -8.53
C LEU A 93 4.37 -1.50 -9.43
N PRO A 94 3.81 -2.62 -8.93
CA PRO A 94 3.10 -3.57 -9.78
C PRO A 94 1.95 -2.94 -10.57
N GLN A 95 1.17 -2.06 -9.95
CA GLN A 95 0.05 -1.39 -10.63
C GLN A 95 0.52 -0.37 -11.66
N LEU A 96 1.62 0.37 -11.39
CA LEU A 96 2.22 1.29 -12.33
C LEU A 96 2.76 0.55 -13.56
N ILE A 97 3.52 -0.52 -13.34
CA ILE A 97 4.08 -1.38 -14.38
C ILE A 97 2.96 -2.07 -15.20
N ALA A 98 1.88 -2.51 -14.56
CA ALA A 98 0.76 -3.13 -15.25
C ALA A 98 0.06 -2.16 -16.23
N LEU A 99 -0.12 -0.90 -15.84
CA LEU A 99 -0.67 0.12 -16.72
C LEU A 99 0.30 0.45 -17.86
N GLU A 100 1.59 0.56 -17.57
CA GLU A 100 2.64 0.78 -18.56
C GLU A 100 2.69 -0.34 -19.60
N LYS A 101 2.71 -1.61 -19.16
CA LYS A 101 2.65 -2.79 -20.06
C LYS A 101 1.42 -2.75 -20.96
N ARG A 102 0.27 -2.33 -20.43
CA ARG A 102 -0.96 -2.19 -21.21
C ARG A 102 -0.82 -1.13 -22.30
N ILE A 103 -0.23 0.03 -21.98
CA ILE A 103 -0.04 1.11 -22.95
C ILE A 103 0.96 0.67 -24.03
N GLU A 104 2.11 0.16 -23.64
CA GLU A 104 3.16 -0.26 -24.56
C GLU A 104 2.68 -1.41 -25.47
N GLY A 105 2.01 -2.41 -24.93
CA GLY A 105 1.56 -3.59 -25.68
C GLY A 105 0.40 -3.32 -26.64
N LEU A 106 -0.47 -2.34 -26.36
CA LEU A 106 -1.66 -2.08 -27.17
C LEU A 106 -1.56 -0.86 -28.09
N HIS A 107 -0.72 0.12 -27.74
CA HIS A 107 -0.75 1.43 -28.40
C HIS A 107 0.62 1.92 -28.91
N ILE A 108 1.72 1.30 -28.47
CA ILE A 108 3.07 1.71 -28.88
C ILE A 108 3.74 0.53 -29.61
N THR A 109 4.00 0.69 -30.89
CA THR A 109 4.58 -0.39 -31.75
C THR A 109 6.08 -0.23 -32.00
N ARG A 110 6.64 0.95 -31.80
CA ARG A 110 8.05 1.23 -32.06
C ARG A 110 8.93 0.74 -30.90
N ASN A 111 9.97 -0.04 -31.21
CA ASN A 111 10.91 -0.61 -30.24
C ASN A 111 10.28 -1.48 -29.13
N ILE A 112 9.13 -2.10 -29.44
CA ILE A 112 8.34 -2.87 -28.50
C ILE A 112 9.16 -4.02 -27.86
N GLN A 113 10.04 -4.65 -28.61
CA GLN A 113 10.79 -5.80 -28.12
C GLN A 113 11.76 -5.40 -26.98
N TYR A 114 12.57 -4.37 -27.19
CA TYR A 114 13.48 -3.88 -26.14
C TYR A 114 12.71 -3.40 -24.90
N ARG A 115 11.59 -2.71 -25.11
CA ARG A 115 10.77 -2.21 -24.00
C ARG A 115 10.07 -3.34 -23.27
N ALA A 116 9.60 -4.36 -23.97
CA ALA A 116 8.98 -5.55 -23.40
C ALA A 116 9.95 -6.31 -22.47
N ASP A 117 11.20 -6.51 -22.92
CA ASP A 117 12.24 -7.16 -22.13
C ASP A 117 12.56 -6.35 -20.86
N ALA A 118 12.75 -5.04 -20.97
CA ALA A 118 13.01 -4.15 -19.85
C ALA A 118 11.86 -4.14 -18.82
N LEU A 119 10.60 -4.03 -19.28
CA LEU A 119 9.43 -4.07 -18.41
C LEU A 119 9.19 -5.42 -17.76
N SER A 120 9.55 -6.51 -18.48
CA SER A 120 9.46 -7.86 -17.92
C SER A 120 10.50 -8.08 -16.83
N ALA A 121 11.73 -7.63 -17.04
CA ALA A 121 12.79 -7.69 -16.05
C ALA A 121 12.44 -6.86 -14.80
N GLU A 122 12.00 -5.61 -14.99
CA GLU A 122 11.55 -4.74 -13.90
C GLU A 122 10.40 -5.36 -13.08
N ALA A 123 9.41 -5.95 -13.77
CA ALA A 123 8.28 -6.59 -13.09
C ALA A 123 8.71 -7.81 -12.27
N ASN A 124 9.64 -8.62 -12.78
CA ASN A 124 10.17 -9.80 -12.08
C ASN A 124 10.97 -9.37 -10.84
N GLU A 125 11.83 -8.36 -10.96
CA GLU A 125 12.58 -7.80 -9.84
C GLU A 125 11.64 -7.30 -8.73
N VAL A 126 10.64 -6.50 -9.08
CA VAL A 126 9.65 -5.98 -8.12
C VAL A 126 8.86 -7.11 -7.47
N SER A 127 8.46 -8.14 -8.24
CA SER A 127 7.73 -9.28 -7.71
C SER A 127 8.56 -10.07 -6.70
N LEU A 128 9.84 -10.30 -7.00
CA LEU A 128 10.77 -10.98 -6.10
C LEU A 128 10.97 -10.20 -4.80
N HIS A 129 11.15 -8.87 -4.91
CA HIS A 129 11.26 -7.98 -3.74
C HIS A 129 10.02 -8.07 -2.84
N ILE A 130 8.82 -7.97 -3.42
CA ILE A 130 7.55 -8.06 -2.67
C ILE A 130 7.37 -9.44 -2.02
N ASP A 131 7.69 -10.53 -2.73
CA ASP A 131 7.64 -11.89 -2.17
C ASP A 131 8.57 -12.01 -0.96
N THR A 132 9.80 -11.52 -1.07
CA THR A 132 10.79 -11.56 0.01
C THR A 132 10.29 -10.78 1.24
N VAL A 133 9.79 -9.55 1.06
CA VAL A 133 9.22 -8.74 2.14
C VAL A 133 8.02 -9.44 2.78
N ALA A 134 7.13 -10.02 1.97
CA ALA A 134 5.96 -10.74 2.46
C ALA A 134 6.35 -11.97 3.28
N ARG A 135 7.32 -12.76 2.83
CA ARG A 135 7.83 -13.93 3.56
C ARG A 135 8.45 -13.56 4.89
N LEU A 136 9.30 -12.52 4.92
CA LEU A 136 9.94 -12.04 6.14
C LEU A 136 8.92 -11.46 7.12
N SER A 137 7.95 -10.68 6.66
CA SER A 137 6.90 -10.15 7.53
C SER A 137 6.01 -11.26 8.12
N ASN A 138 5.70 -12.29 7.33
CA ASN A 138 4.97 -13.46 7.80
C ASN A 138 5.77 -14.25 8.85
N LEU A 139 7.08 -14.41 8.63
CA LEU A 139 7.98 -15.05 9.59
C LEU A 139 8.00 -14.27 10.92
N ALA A 140 8.20 -12.96 10.86
CA ALA A 140 8.20 -12.10 12.05
C ALA A 140 6.87 -12.19 12.82
N LEU A 141 5.73 -12.18 12.11
CA LEU A 141 4.41 -12.31 12.72
C LEU A 141 4.21 -13.67 13.39
N LYS A 142 4.65 -14.76 12.76
CA LYS A 142 4.55 -16.13 13.32
C LYS A 142 5.41 -16.29 14.57
N LEU A 143 6.64 -15.77 14.55
CA LEU A 143 7.54 -15.80 15.71
C LEU A 143 6.97 -14.97 16.86
N TYR A 144 6.44 -13.78 16.57
CA TYR A 144 5.74 -12.98 17.58
C TYR A 144 4.52 -13.71 18.16
N SER A 145 3.71 -14.38 17.34
CA SER A 145 2.57 -15.18 17.80
C SER A 145 3.01 -16.31 18.73
N TRP A 146 4.11 -16.99 18.37
CA TRP A 146 4.69 -18.03 19.22
C TRP A 146 5.15 -17.45 20.57
N PHE A 147 5.86 -16.32 20.54
CA PHE A 147 6.33 -15.62 21.73
C PHE A 147 5.16 -15.21 22.66
N VAL A 148 4.06 -14.67 22.12
CA VAL A 148 2.88 -14.29 22.92
C VAL A 148 2.25 -15.50 23.61
N GLN A 149 2.28 -16.67 22.99
CA GLN A 149 1.67 -17.90 23.54
C GLN A 149 2.58 -18.62 24.56
N HIS A 150 3.88 -18.66 24.33
CA HIS A 150 4.82 -19.49 25.10
C HIS A 150 5.83 -18.68 25.93
N GLY A 151 6.01 -17.41 25.63
CA GLY A 151 7.09 -16.59 26.18
C GLY A 151 8.43 -16.89 25.53
N HIS A 152 9.52 -16.58 26.22
CA HIS A 152 10.87 -16.94 25.77
C HIS A 152 11.11 -18.45 25.89
N ALA A 153 11.96 -19.00 25.04
CA ALA A 153 12.39 -20.39 25.11
C ALA A 153 12.92 -20.71 26.52
N ARG A 154 12.35 -21.74 27.17
CA ARG A 154 12.66 -22.11 28.56
C ARG A 154 13.61 -23.30 28.66
N ASN A 155 13.74 -24.06 27.59
CA ASN A 155 14.56 -25.26 27.54
C ASN A 155 15.22 -25.38 26.14
N LYS A 156 16.14 -26.35 26.02
CA LYS A 156 16.89 -26.59 24.77
C LYS A 156 16.01 -27.16 23.65
N GLU A 157 14.87 -27.74 23.97
CA GLU A 157 13.93 -28.29 23.00
C GLU A 157 13.16 -27.14 22.33
N ASP A 158 12.59 -26.20 23.10
CA ASP A 158 11.97 -24.98 22.59
C ASP A 158 12.93 -24.18 21.68
N GLU A 159 14.19 -24.05 22.14
CA GLU A 159 15.22 -23.34 21.37
C GLU A 159 15.52 -24.03 20.02
N LYS A 160 15.58 -25.35 20.02
CA LYS A 160 15.80 -26.15 18.81
C LYS A 160 14.62 -26.01 17.84
N ASP A 161 13.41 -26.06 18.35
CA ASP A 161 12.20 -25.97 17.54
C ASP A 161 12.08 -24.59 16.87
N ILE A 162 12.33 -23.50 17.62
CA ILE A 162 12.35 -22.15 17.07
C ILE A 162 13.43 -21.98 16.00
N LYS A 163 14.66 -22.46 16.25
CA LYS A 163 15.76 -22.39 15.30
C LYS A 163 15.46 -23.18 14.01
N SER A 164 14.86 -24.35 14.13
CA SER A 164 14.42 -25.16 12.99
C SER A 164 13.36 -24.42 12.19
N PHE A 165 12.33 -23.93 12.87
CA PHE A 165 11.26 -23.16 12.24
C PHE A 165 11.79 -21.92 11.51
N MET A 166 12.68 -21.17 12.16
CA MET A 166 13.31 -19.99 11.55
C MET A 166 14.10 -20.38 10.31
N LYS A 167 14.94 -21.42 10.39
CA LYS A 167 15.77 -21.91 9.27
C LYS A 167 14.92 -22.36 8.07
N GLU A 168 13.81 -23.05 8.31
CA GLU A 168 12.91 -23.55 7.27
C GLU A 168 12.12 -22.43 6.56
N ASN A 169 11.88 -21.32 7.26
CA ASN A 169 11.03 -20.23 6.75
C ASN A 169 11.82 -19.01 6.29
N LEU A 170 13.14 -18.95 6.52
CA LEU A 170 13.98 -17.87 6.00
C LEU A 170 14.09 -17.99 4.47
N PRO A 171 13.91 -16.88 3.72
CA PRO A 171 14.19 -16.85 2.28
C PRO A 171 15.65 -17.20 1.99
N VAL A 172 15.88 -17.82 0.83
CA VAL A 172 17.24 -18.08 0.33
C VAL A 172 17.93 -16.73 0.07
N ASN A 173 19.21 -16.63 0.44
CA ASN A 173 20.04 -15.42 0.27
C ASN A 173 19.49 -14.17 0.97
N VAL A 174 18.75 -14.34 2.07
CA VAL A 174 18.15 -13.23 2.83
C VAL A 174 19.17 -12.15 3.25
N TRP A 175 20.43 -12.52 3.45
CA TRP A 175 21.52 -11.61 3.86
C TRP A 175 22.04 -10.73 2.72
N GLU A 176 21.78 -11.09 1.47
CA GLU A 176 22.11 -10.32 0.28
C GLU A 176 21.04 -9.24 0.00
N GLN A 177 19.88 -9.34 0.64
CA GLN A 177 18.79 -8.38 0.50
C GLN A 177 19.16 -7.06 1.21
N THR A 178 19.08 -5.96 0.46
CA THR A 178 19.54 -4.64 0.93
C THR A 178 18.42 -3.66 1.23
N GLY A 179 17.17 -4.02 0.92
CA GLY A 179 15.99 -3.18 1.11
C GLY A 179 15.69 -2.89 2.58
N PHE A 180 15.07 -1.74 2.84
CA PHE A 180 14.73 -1.31 4.20
C PHE A 180 13.79 -2.28 4.89
N TYR A 181 12.71 -2.68 4.20
CA TYR A 181 11.68 -3.55 4.79
C TYR A 181 12.16 -4.98 4.99
N GLU A 182 13.02 -5.51 4.11
CA GLU A 182 13.64 -6.82 4.29
C GLU A 182 14.48 -6.84 5.57
N ARG A 183 15.33 -5.84 5.77
CA ARG A 183 16.14 -5.72 6.99
C ARG A 183 15.27 -5.54 8.22
N LEU A 184 14.24 -4.69 8.14
CA LEU A 184 13.31 -4.44 9.23
C LEU A 184 12.68 -5.76 9.73
N TYR A 185 12.05 -6.51 8.83
CA TYR A 185 11.36 -7.75 9.20
C TYR A 185 12.35 -8.87 9.56
N LEU A 186 13.52 -8.91 8.92
CA LEU A 186 14.57 -9.85 9.27
C LEU A 186 15.03 -9.62 10.72
N TYR A 187 15.41 -8.40 11.07
CA TYR A 187 15.84 -8.09 12.44
C TYR A 187 14.70 -8.27 13.45
N GLN A 188 13.49 -7.91 13.09
CA GLN A 188 12.32 -8.15 13.94
C GLN A 188 12.11 -9.65 14.21
N SER A 189 12.39 -10.52 13.23
CA SER A 189 12.33 -11.98 13.40
C SER A 189 13.38 -12.52 14.38
N TYR A 190 14.50 -11.80 14.60
CA TYR A 190 15.53 -12.17 15.58
C TYR A 190 15.27 -11.60 16.97
N THR A 191 14.28 -10.74 17.15
CA THR A 191 13.94 -10.15 18.46
C THR A 191 12.98 -11.01 19.27
N TRP A 192 12.26 -11.90 18.64
CA TRP A 192 11.28 -12.80 19.26
C TRP A 192 11.80 -14.21 19.43
#